data_5ce4e7004f9e64148865aef1edd0329f
#
_entry.id   5ce4e7004f9e64148865aef1edd0329f
#
_cell.length_a   1.000
_cell.length_b   1.000
_cell.length_c   1.000
_cell.angle_alpha   90.00
_cell.angle_beta   90.00
_cell.angle_gamma   90.00
#
_symmetry.space_group_name_H-M   'P 1'
#
loop_
_entity.id
_entity.type
_entity.pdbx_description
1 polymer ?
#
loop_
_entity_poly.entity_id
_entity_poly.type
_entity_poly.pdbx_seq_one_letter_code
_entity_poly.pdbx_strand_id
1 'polypeptide(L)'
;FADRISVHPCNVLDETTSLPTAPDAVWMSQFLDCFSLPQVTKILTKVHSAAKPETNVYVLEPLWDKQRFEASSYSLQATSLYFTCMANGTSKMYRFRELVDAVEAAGFALKHEHHNLGSNSYSLLVFRKKA
;
A
#
# COMPACT_ATOMS: atom_id res chain seq x y z
N PHE A 1 14.40 -18.23 -13.91
CA PHE A 1 13.39 -17.85 -12.90
C PHE A 1 11.94 -17.91 -13.43
N ALA A 2 11.73 -18.05 -14.76
CA ALA A 2 10.39 -18.07 -15.37
C ALA A 2 9.48 -19.19 -14.82
N ASP A 3 10.07 -20.29 -14.40
CA ASP A 3 9.43 -21.45 -13.76
C ASP A 3 8.85 -21.16 -12.36
N ARG A 4 9.24 -20.04 -11.75
CA ARG A 4 8.81 -19.62 -10.41
C ARG A 4 7.94 -18.37 -10.39
N ILE A 5 7.63 -17.83 -11.58
CA ILE A 5 6.82 -16.61 -11.72
C ILE A 5 5.56 -16.95 -12.49
N SER A 6 4.42 -16.61 -11.89
CA SER A 6 3.12 -16.70 -12.54
C SER A 6 2.51 -15.30 -12.62
N VAL A 7 1.99 -14.95 -13.80
CA VAL A 7 1.24 -13.70 -13.99
C VAL A 7 -0.24 -14.01 -13.78
N HIS A 8 -0.88 -13.24 -12.93
CA HIS A 8 -2.31 -13.35 -12.63
C HIS A 8 -3.01 -12.02 -12.93
N PRO A 9 -3.41 -11.77 -14.18
CA PRO A 9 -4.09 -10.51 -14.54
C PRO A 9 -5.42 -10.41 -13.81
N CYS A 10 -5.61 -9.33 -13.04
CA CYS A 10 -6.88 -9.07 -12.40
C CYS A 10 -7.11 -7.57 -12.23
N ASN A 11 -8.36 -7.13 -12.30
CA ASN A 11 -8.74 -5.80 -11.87
C ASN A 11 -8.98 -5.81 -10.36
N VAL A 12 -8.05 -5.20 -9.62
CA VAL A 12 -8.10 -5.17 -8.15
C VAL A 12 -9.31 -4.41 -7.59
N LEU A 13 -9.93 -3.54 -8.39
CA LEU A 13 -11.13 -2.79 -8.01
C LEU A 13 -12.44 -3.52 -8.34
N ASP A 14 -12.40 -4.54 -9.19
CA ASP A 14 -13.57 -5.33 -9.56
C ASP A 14 -13.92 -6.31 -8.43
N GLU A 15 -15.11 -6.16 -7.84
CA GLU A 15 -15.56 -6.96 -6.70
C GLU A 15 -15.73 -8.46 -7.03
N THR A 16 -15.88 -8.81 -8.30
CA THR A 16 -16.03 -10.20 -8.76
C THR A 16 -14.69 -10.92 -8.91
N THR A 17 -13.57 -10.18 -8.96
CA THR A 17 -12.24 -10.75 -9.14
C THR A 17 -11.67 -11.18 -7.80
N SER A 18 -11.17 -12.43 -7.73
CA SER A 18 -10.45 -12.97 -6.58
C SER A 18 -8.93 -12.87 -6.77
N LEU A 19 -8.21 -12.71 -5.66
CA LEU A 19 -6.76 -12.83 -5.63
C LEU A 19 -6.34 -14.28 -5.40
N PRO A 20 -5.10 -14.67 -5.76
CA PRO A 20 -4.55 -15.97 -5.40
C PRO A 20 -4.66 -16.19 -3.88
N THR A 21 -5.11 -17.37 -3.48
CA THR A 21 -5.40 -17.70 -2.08
C THR A 21 -4.17 -18.16 -1.30
N ALA A 22 -4.19 -17.90 0.00
CA ALA A 22 -3.23 -18.40 0.97
C ALA A 22 -1.75 -18.03 0.70
N PRO A 23 -1.42 -16.78 0.30
CA PRO A 23 -0.03 -16.39 0.11
C PRO A 23 0.72 -16.38 1.46
N ASP A 24 2.02 -16.66 1.45
CA ASP A 24 2.89 -16.49 2.63
C ASP A 24 3.21 -15.02 2.88
N ALA A 25 3.29 -14.23 1.81
CA ALA A 25 3.52 -12.81 1.85
C ALA A 25 2.78 -12.09 0.72
N VAL A 26 2.37 -10.85 0.98
CA VAL A 26 1.87 -9.90 -0.03
C VAL A 26 2.79 -8.71 -0.03
N TRP A 27 3.23 -8.29 -1.22
CA TRP A 27 4.11 -7.13 -1.40
C TRP A 27 3.44 -6.08 -2.27
N MET A 28 3.30 -4.87 -1.73
CA MET A 28 2.78 -3.71 -2.44
C MET A 28 3.80 -2.58 -2.34
N SER A 29 4.29 -2.10 -3.47
CA SER A 29 5.31 -1.05 -3.53
C SER A 29 4.86 0.04 -4.48
N GLN A 30 4.74 1.26 -3.99
CA GLN A 30 4.27 2.42 -4.77
C GLN A 30 3.00 2.05 -5.56
N PHE A 31 2.07 1.45 -4.85
CA PHE A 31 0.85 0.89 -5.44
C PHE A 31 -0.40 1.50 -4.82
N LEU A 32 -0.45 1.62 -3.50
CA LEU A 32 -1.64 2.11 -2.80
C LEU A 32 -1.84 3.61 -2.99
N ASP A 33 -0.76 4.36 -3.21
CA ASP A 33 -0.78 5.78 -3.55
C ASP A 33 -1.51 6.10 -4.88
N CYS A 34 -1.74 5.10 -5.73
CA CYS A 34 -2.52 5.25 -6.97
C CYS A 34 -4.04 5.28 -6.74
N PHE A 35 -4.53 4.99 -5.54
CA PHE A 35 -5.94 4.80 -5.23
C PHE A 35 -6.42 5.75 -4.14
N SER A 36 -7.71 6.08 -4.12
CA SER A 36 -8.32 6.79 -2.98
C SER A 36 -8.40 5.89 -1.74
N LEU A 37 -8.48 6.48 -0.54
CA LEU A 37 -8.57 5.68 0.71
C LEU A 37 -9.71 4.65 0.72
N PRO A 38 -10.93 4.96 0.22
CA PRO A 38 -11.97 3.94 0.09
C PRO A 38 -11.58 2.78 -0.85
N GLN A 39 -10.87 3.07 -1.96
CA GLN A 39 -10.37 2.03 -2.86
C GLN A 39 -9.26 1.21 -2.21
N VAL A 40 -8.34 1.87 -1.48
CA VAL A 40 -7.29 1.19 -0.69
C VAL A 40 -7.92 0.20 0.28
N THR A 41 -8.94 0.62 1.03
CA THR A 41 -9.66 -0.27 1.96
C THR A 41 -10.32 -1.45 1.23
N LYS A 42 -10.94 -1.22 0.07
CA LYS A 42 -11.52 -2.30 -0.76
C LYS A 42 -10.48 -3.31 -1.23
N ILE A 43 -9.34 -2.83 -1.76
CA ILE A 43 -8.22 -3.69 -2.19
C ILE A 43 -7.72 -4.53 -1.02
N LEU A 44 -7.49 -3.89 0.12
CA LEU A 44 -6.97 -4.57 1.31
C LEU A 44 -7.98 -5.55 1.92
N THR A 45 -9.28 -5.31 1.81
CA THR A 45 -10.31 -6.28 2.18
C THR A 45 -10.23 -7.56 1.33
N LYS A 46 -9.94 -7.44 0.03
CA LYS A 46 -9.68 -8.61 -0.83
C LYS A 46 -8.39 -9.33 -0.41
N VAL A 47 -7.33 -8.58 -0.15
CA VAL A 47 -6.07 -9.15 0.37
C VAL A 47 -6.34 -9.88 1.69
N HIS A 48 -7.14 -9.28 2.58
CA HIS A 48 -7.52 -9.91 3.84
C HIS A 48 -8.26 -11.24 3.61
N SER A 49 -9.21 -11.29 2.69
CA SER A 49 -9.95 -12.52 2.38
C SER A 49 -9.06 -13.63 1.83
N ALA A 50 -8.04 -13.28 1.03
CA ALA A 50 -7.10 -14.22 0.43
C ALA A 50 -5.99 -14.69 1.39
N ALA A 51 -5.59 -13.84 2.35
CA ALA A 51 -4.45 -14.06 3.24
C ALA A 51 -4.75 -15.09 4.35
N LYS A 52 -3.72 -15.81 4.79
CA LYS A 52 -3.72 -16.62 6.02
C LYS A 52 -3.50 -15.73 7.25
N PRO A 53 -3.79 -16.20 8.47
CA PRO A 53 -3.50 -15.44 9.70
C PRO A 53 -2.02 -15.03 9.82
N GLU A 54 -1.09 -15.90 9.39
CA GLU A 54 0.35 -15.70 9.44
C GLU A 54 0.92 -14.91 8.25
N THR A 55 0.12 -14.63 7.21
CA THR A 55 0.57 -13.87 6.03
C THR A 55 1.07 -12.49 6.44
N ASN A 56 2.30 -12.15 6.05
CA ASN A 56 2.80 -10.80 6.17
C ASN A 56 2.37 -9.96 4.96
N VAL A 57 1.84 -8.78 5.21
CA VAL A 57 1.51 -7.78 4.19
C VAL A 57 2.51 -6.63 4.29
N TYR A 58 3.31 -6.47 3.27
CA TYR A 58 4.35 -5.45 3.16
C TYR A 58 3.85 -4.31 2.28
N VAL A 59 3.90 -3.10 2.80
CA VAL A 59 3.54 -1.87 2.08
C VAL A 59 4.74 -0.94 2.07
N LEU A 60 5.26 -0.64 0.90
CA LEU A 60 6.39 0.27 0.70
C LEU A 60 5.91 1.52 -0.03
N GLU A 61 5.81 2.64 0.69
CA GLU A 61 5.28 3.90 0.16
C GLU A 61 6.12 5.11 0.59
N PRO A 62 6.17 6.17 -0.23
CA PRO A 62 6.80 7.43 0.15
C PRO A 62 5.83 8.28 0.99
N LEU A 63 5.79 8.06 2.29
CA LEU A 63 4.94 8.82 3.20
C LEU A 63 5.51 10.22 3.42
N TRP A 64 4.72 11.26 3.11
CA TRP A 64 5.25 12.62 3.11
C TRP A 64 5.59 13.18 4.50
N ASP A 65 4.93 12.69 5.55
CA ASP A 65 5.20 13.06 6.94
C ASP A 65 6.29 12.22 7.64
N LYS A 66 6.90 11.27 6.90
CA LYS A 66 8.00 10.42 7.35
C LYS A 66 9.30 10.66 6.57
N GLN A 67 9.37 11.76 5.87
CA GLN A 67 10.55 12.13 5.09
C GLN A 67 11.68 12.65 5.98
N ARG A 68 12.92 12.35 5.60
CA ARG A 68 14.12 12.79 6.30
C ARG A 68 14.33 14.30 6.23
N PHE A 69 13.91 14.93 5.11
CA PHE A 69 14.09 16.34 4.86
C PHE A 69 12.74 17.01 4.57
N GLU A 70 12.55 18.23 5.05
CA GLU A 70 11.36 19.04 4.81
C GLU A 70 11.13 19.28 3.31
N ALA A 71 12.19 19.53 2.56
CA ALA A 71 12.12 19.68 1.09
C ALA A 71 11.56 18.43 0.41
N SER A 72 11.88 17.23 0.89
CA SER A 72 11.32 15.98 0.36
C SER A 72 9.83 15.85 0.69
N SER A 73 9.44 16.20 1.90
CA SER A 73 8.03 16.26 2.31
C SER A 73 7.22 17.21 1.43
N TYR A 74 7.73 18.41 1.21
CA TYR A 74 7.11 19.39 0.31
C TYR A 74 7.00 18.88 -1.12
N SER A 75 8.07 18.28 -1.66
CA SER A 75 8.09 17.71 -3.00
C SER A 75 7.02 16.63 -3.18
N LEU A 76 6.84 15.71 -2.20
CA LEU A 76 5.80 14.69 -2.25
C LEU A 76 4.38 15.27 -2.20
N GLN A 77 4.17 16.32 -1.43
CA GLN A 77 2.87 17.02 -1.40
C GLN A 77 2.57 17.71 -2.75
N ALA A 78 3.57 18.35 -3.37
CA ALA A 78 3.44 18.91 -4.71
C ALA A 78 3.18 17.81 -5.78
N THR A 79 3.84 16.65 -5.65
CA THR A 79 3.60 15.49 -6.50
C THR A 79 2.18 14.96 -6.35
N SER A 80 1.62 14.95 -5.13
CA SER A 80 0.21 14.59 -4.92
C SER A 80 -0.74 15.50 -5.70
N LEU A 81 -0.50 16.81 -5.65
CA LEU A 81 -1.30 17.76 -6.42
C LEU A 81 -1.19 17.53 -7.93
N TYR A 82 0.03 17.29 -8.42
CA TYR A 82 0.24 16.95 -9.83
C TYR A 82 -0.54 15.69 -10.23
N PHE A 83 -0.45 14.60 -9.48
CA PHE A 83 -1.17 13.36 -9.79
C PHE A 83 -2.68 13.52 -9.73
N THR A 84 -3.19 14.26 -8.77
CA THR A 84 -4.63 14.55 -8.65
C THR A 84 -5.14 15.34 -9.85
N CYS A 85 -4.37 16.34 -10.32
CA CYS A 85 -4.80 17.22 -11.41
C CYS A 85 -4.53 16.66 -12.81
N MET A 86 -3.43 15.91 -12.99
CA MET A 86 -2.88 15.57 -14.31
C MET A 86 -2.91 14.07 -14.64
N ALA A 87 -3.21 13.22 -13.65
CA ALA A 87 -3.26 11.77 -13.85
C ALA A 87 -4.69 11.23 -13.72
N ASN A 88 -4.96 10.41 -12.71
CA ASN A 88 -6.24 9.71 -12.55
C ASN A 88 -7.23 10.39 -11.59
N GLY A 89 -6.86 11.51 -10.97
CA GLY A 89 -7.70 12.24 -10.02
C GLY A 89 -7.81 11.62 -8.62
N THR A 90 -7.22 10.46 -8.40
CA THR A 90 -7.31 9.71 -7.13
C THR A 90 -5.96 9.44 -6.46
N SER A 91 -4.86 9.49 -7.22
CA SER A 91 -3.50 9.29 -6.71
C SER A 91 -3.10 10.36 -5.70
N LYS A 92 -2.54 9.93 -4.57
CA LYS A 92 -2.15 10.83 -3.49
C LYS A 92 -1.00 10.22 -2.68
N MET A 93 0.03 11.00 -2.39
CA MET A 93 1.02 10.63 -1.37
C MET A 93 0.38 10.75 0.01
N TYR A 94 0.31 9.66 0.75
CA TYR A 94 -0.39 9.58 2.02
C TYR A 94 0.47 10.06 3.20
N ARG A 95 -0.20 10.48 4.27
CA ARG A 95 0.40 10.51 5.61
C ARG A 95 0.46 9.09 6.18
N PHE A 96 1.42 8.87 7.05
CA PHE A 96 1.58 7.61 7.76
C PHE A 96 0.26 7.15 8.40
N ARG A 97 -0.37 8.01 9.18
CA ARG A 97 -1.59 7.64 9.91
C ARG A 97 -2.78 7.40 9.01
N GLU A 98 -2.95 8.19 7.94
CA GLU A 98 -4.03 7.98 6.96
C GLU A 98 -3.94 6.58 6.33
N LEU A 99 -2.74 6.17 5.94
CA LEU A 99 -2.54 4.87 5.32
C LEU A 99 -2.71 3.74 6.32
N VAL A 100 -2.13 3.86 7.52
CA VAL A 100 -2.27 2.84 8.59
C VAL A 100 -3.74 2.66 8.95
N ASP A 101 -4.50 3.73 9.14
CA ASP A 101 -5.93 3.66 9.49
C ASP A 101 -6.74 2.92 8.40
N ALA A 102 -6.44 3.17 7.12
CA ALA A 102 -7.10 2.47 6.01
C ALA A 102 -6.77 0.97 5.99
N VAL A 103 -5.52 0.59 6.27
CA VAL A 103 -5.09 -0.81 6.37
C VAL A 103 -5.74 -1.49 7.59
N GLU A 104 -5.79 -0.79 8.72
CA GLU A 104 -6.40 -1.29 9.96
C GLU A 104 -7.92 -1.45 9.83
N ALA A 105 -8.58 -0.57 9.08
CA ALA A 105 -10.00 -0.68 8.75
C ALA A 105 -10.32 -1.91 7.89
N ALA A 106 -9.36 -2.38 7.09
CA ALA A 106 -9.48 -3.61 6.30
C ALA A 106 -9.19 -4.90 7.11
N GLY A 107 -8.99 -4.81 8.43
CA GLY A 107 -8.82 -5.97 9.31
C GLY A 107 -7.36 -6.38 9.57
N PHE A 108 -6.40 -5.51 9.26
CA PHE A 108 -4.99 -5.74 9.57
C PHE A 108 -4.54 -4.96 10.81
N ALA A 109 -3.41 -5.35 11.36
CA ALA A 109 -2.71 -4.63 12.43
C ALA A 109 -1.26 -4.38 12.03
N LEU A 110 -0.76 -3.17 12.25
CA LEU A 110 0.65 -2.82 12.05
C LEU A 110 1.51 -3.61 13.06
N LYS A 111 2.56 -4.25 12.57
CA LYS A 111 3.52 -5.04 13.36
C LYS A 111 4.89 -4.38 13.41
N HIS A 112 5.37 -3.90 12.27
CA HIS A 112 6.66 -3.24 12.17
C HIS A 112 6.59 -2.07 11.20
N GLU A 113 7.40 -1.04 11.46
CA GLU A 113 7.60 0.10 10.59
C GLU A 113 9.09 0.41 10.46
N HIS A 114 9.53 0.69 9.25
CA HIS A 114 10.88 1.11 8.93
C HIS A 114 10.80 2.32 8.01
N HIS A 115 11.43 3.42 8.40
CA HIS A 115 11.40 4.67 7.66
C HIS A 115 12.78 5.01 7.08
N ASN A 116 12.81 5.96 6.16
CA ASN A 116 14.01 6.47 5.53
C ASN A 116 14.83 5.41 4.78
N LEU A 117 14.15 4.48 4.13
CA LEU A 117 14.79 3.45 3.31
C LEU A 117 15.21 4.04 1.95
N GLY A 118 16.45 3.77 1.58
CA GLY A 118 17.04 4.25 0.33
C GLY A 118 17.20 5.77 0.26
N SER A 119 17.56 6.26 -0.93
CA SER A 119 17.76 7.69 -1.19
C SER A 119 16.46 8.51 -1.15
N ASN A 120 15.33 7.86 -1.44
CA ASN A 120 14.02 8.50 -1.54
C ASN A 120 13.20 8.43 -0.25
N SER A 121 13.82 8.02 0.88
CA SER A 121 13.18 7.95 2.19
C SER A 121 11.84 7.21 2.19
N TYR A 122 11.78 6.03 1.55
CA TYR A 122 10.61 5.18 1.60
C TYR A 122 10.34 4.66 3.02
N SER A 123 9.08 4.39 3.29
CA SER A 123 8.63 3.71 4.50
C SER A 123 8.12 2.32 4.17
N LEU A 124 8.66 1.30 4.83
CA LEU A 124 8.19 -0.07 4.77
C LEU A 124 7.34 -0.35 6.03
N LEU A 125 6.09 -0.65 5.81
CA LEU A 125 5.14 -1.03 6.85
C LEU A 125 4.80 -2.52 6.71
N VAL A 126 4.82 -3.24 7.82
CA VAL A 126 4.52 -4.68 7.85
C VAL A 126 3.27 -4.90 8.68
N PHE A 127 2.28 -5.51 8.07
CA PHE A 127 1.00 -5.80 8.70
C PHE A 127 0.72 -7.31 8.75
N ARG A 128 -0.16 -7.69 9.67
CA ARG A 128 -0.79 -9.02 9.74
C ARG A 128 -2.29 -8.87 10.01
N LYS A 129 -3.04 -9.92 9.78
CA LYS A 129 -4.45 -9.96 10.20
C LYS A 129 -4.57 -9.66 11.70
N LYS A 130 -5.61 -8.93 12.05
CA LYS A 130 -6.04 -8.82 13.46
C LYS A 130 -6.50 -10.20 13.95
N ALA A 131 -6.13 -10.52 15.18
CA ALA A 131 -6.61 -11.72 15.85
C ALA A 131 -8.11 -11.60 16.16
#